data_e96ff49ed56b2e1705e040713948fd42
#
_entry.id   e96ff49ed56b2e1705e040713948fd42
#
_cell.length_a   1.000
_cell.length_b   1.000
_cell.length_c   1.000
_cell.angle_alpha   90.00
_cell.angle_beta   90.00
_cell.angle_gamma   90.00
#
_symmetry.space_group_name_H-M   'P 1'
#
loop_
_entity.id
_entity.type
_entity.pdbx_description
1 polymer ?
#
loop_
_entity_poly.entity_id
_entity_poly.type
_entity_poly.pdbx_seq_one_letter_code
_entity_poly.pdbx_strand_id
1 'polypeptide(L)'
;MAHHDHSATAHHHHHHAANEKKVALAAVLTGLFMVVELVGGLISGSLALIADAGHMLTDFGAMILAWTAFRLARRPADWKRTYGFDRFSVLAAFVNGLALFLIAIWITWEAWGRLSDPAPVMGKVMMWVALAGLVVNIGVFIILTRGSGDNLNIRAAVLHVIGDLLGSVAALIASIVIIYTGWTPIDPILSVFVALIILRAAWSVVRDSAHILLEGAPTGFDRDTVTQQLQDQVPGVAKVGHFHAWSITQERSMATLELTVDPAIDAQYVKTQVKIWLNEQHGIGHVTVELCR
;
A
#
# COMPACT_ATOMS: atom_id res chain seq x y z
N MET A 1 -6.64 -15.48 -49.59
CA MET A 1 -7.03 -16.37 -48.46
C MET A 1 -5.99 -16.20 -47.35
N ALA A 2 -6.29 -15.39 -46.37
CA ALA A 2 -5.43 -15.16 -45.21
C ALA A 2 -6.19 -15.69 -43.98
N HIS A 3 -5.70 -16.78 -43.40
CA HIS A 3 -6.18 -17.31 -42.14
C HIS A 3 -5.65 -16.42 -40.98
N HIS A 4 -6.52 -15.69 -40.37
CA HIS A 4 -6.23 -15.05 -39.08
C HIS A 4 -6.36 -16.10 -37.98
N ASP A 5 -5.24 -16.35 -37.33
CA ASP A 5 -5.11 -17.25 -36.19
C ASP A 5 -5.64 -16.56 -34.91
N HIS A 6 -6.79 -16.99 -34.41
CA HIS A 6 -7.48 -16.42 -33.23
C HIS A 6 -7.14 -17.16 -31.92
N SER A 7 -6.02 -17.88 -31.85
CA SER A 7 -5.69 -18.74 -30.70
C SER A 7 -4.93 -18.05 -29.55
N ALA A 8 -4.41 -16.84 -29.73
CA ALA A 8 -3.55 -16.17 -28.72
C ALA A 8 -4.29 -15.45 -27.57
N THR A 9 -5.57 -15.09 -27.77
CA THR A 9 -6.34 -14.30 -26.80
C THR A 9 -7.01 -15.13 -25.70
N ALA A 10 -7.25 -16.41 -25.91
CA ALA A 10 -7.95 -17.27 -24.95
C ALA A 10 -7.06 -17.66 -23.74
N HIS A 11 -5.75 -17.78 -23.91
CA HIS A 11 -4.84 -18.18 -22.82
C HIS A 11 -4.62 -17.09 -21.76
N HIS A 12 -4.66 -15.80 -22.11
CA HIS A 12 -4.48 -14.71 -21.14
C HIS A 12 -5.66 -14.57 -20.16
N HIS A 13 -6.89 -14.78 -20.59
CA HIS A 13 -8.08 -14.65 -19.73
C HIS A 13 -8.18 -15.74 -18.65
N HIS A 14 -7.71 -16.96 -18.90
CA HIS A 14 -7.76 -18.06 -17.94
C HIS A 14 -6.77 -17.88 -16.78
N HIS A 15 -5.58 -17.32 -17.02
CA HIS A 15 -4.58 -17.08 -15.97
C HIS A 15 -5.01 -15.96 -15.01
N HIS A 16 -5.66 -14.90 -15.50
CA HIS A 16 -6.17 -13.82 -14.63
C HIS A 16 -7.28 -14.30 -13.71
N ALA A 17 -8.26 -15.07 -14.19
CA ALA A 17 -9.35 -15.60 -13.39
C ALA A 17 -8.89 -16.64 -12.35
N ALA A 18 -7.86 -17.45 -12.65
CA ALA A 18 -7.29 -18.39 -11.72
C ALA A 18 -6.54 -17.70 -10.57
N ASN A 19 -5.82 -16.63 -10.88
CA ASN A 19 -5.08 -15.83 -9.89
C ASN A 19 -6.04 -15.06 -8.98
N GLU A 20 -7.12 -14.51 -9.50
CA GLU A 20 -8.16 -13.83 -8.72
C GLU A 20 -8.80 -14.77 -7.68
N LYS A 21 -9.15 -16.00 -8.06
CA LYS A 21 -9.71 -17.01 -7.16
C LYS A 21 -8.74 -17.40 -6.03
N LYS A 22 -7.45 -17.49 -6.32
CA LYS A 22 -6.42 -17.81 -5.32
C LYS A 22 -6.28 -16.69 -4.29
N VAL A 23 -6.21 -15.44 -4.76
CA VAL A 23 -6.13 -14.27 -3.89
C VAL A 23 -7.40 -14.14 -3.04
N ALA A 24 -8.58 -14.37 -3.61
CA ALA A 24 -9.83 -14.34 -2.87
C ALA A 24 -9.88 -15.46 -1.79
N LEU A 25 -9.44 -16.68 -2.12
CA LEU A 25 -9.38 -17.77 -1.16
C LEU A 25 -8.38 -17.47 -0.03
N ALA A 26 -7.20 -16.96 -0.38
CA ALA A 26 -6.21 -16.51 0.60
C ALA A 26 -6.79 -15.45 1.53
N ALA A 27 -7.44 -14.43 1.01
CA ALA A 27 -8.07 -13.36 1.80
C ALA A 27 -9.15 -13.88 2.75
N VAL A 28 -9.98 -14.84 2.30
CA VAL A 28 -11.01 -15.46 3.16
C VAL A 28 -10.37 -16.26 4.28
N LEU A 29 -9.37 -17.08 3.99
CA LEU A 29 -8.67 -17.88 5.00
C LEU A 29 -7.98 -17.00 6.04
N THR A 30 -7.25 -15.98 5.57
CA THR A 30 -6.57 -15.00 6.43
C THR A 30 -7.58 -14.22 7.28
N GLY A 31 -8.70 -13.78 6.70
CA GLY A 31 -9.75 -13.05 7.44
C GLY A 31 -10.45 -13.91 8.49
N LEU A 32 -10.71 -15.19 8.22
CA LEU A 32 -11.25 -16.11 9.21
C LEU A 32 -10.25 -16.38 10.33
N PHE A 33 -8.98 -16.56 9.98
CA PHE A 33 -7.94 -16.79 10.97
C PHE A 33 -7.71 -15.54 11.85
N MET A 34 -7.74 -14.35 11.31
CA MET A 34 -7.68 -13.09 12.06
C MET A 34 -8.69 -13.05 13.22
N VAL A 35 -9.93 -13.53 13.00
CA VAL A 35 -10.95 -13.59 14.07
C VAL A 35 -10.53 -14.60 15.14
N VAL A 36 -10.02 -15.75 14.74
CA VAL A 36 -9.52 -16.78 15.68
C VAL A 36 -8.36 -16.23 16.51
N GLU A 37 -7.45 -15.51 15.88
CA GLU A 37 -6.28 -14.91 16.53
C GLU A 37 -6.66 -13.80 17.50
N LEU A 38 -7.58 -12.92 17.12
CA LEU A 38 -8.11 -11.89 18.00
C LEU A 38 -8.77 -12.50 19.25
N VAL A 39 -9.66 -13.47 19.05
CA VAL A 39 -10.34 -14.17 20.17
C VAL A 39 -9.34 -14.93 21.01
N GLY A 40 -8.41 -15.64 20.39
CA GLY A 40 -7.35 -16.36 21.07
C GLY A 40 -6.40 -15.46 21.85
N GLY A 41 -6.04 -14.31 21.31
CA GLY A 41 -5.25 -13.27 21.96
C GLY A 41 -5.94 -12.70 23.19
N LEU A 42 -7.23 -12.38 23.08
CA LEU A 42 -8.04 -11.89 24.21
C LEU A 42 -8.19 -12.96 25.31
N ILE A 43 -8.44 -14.21 24.94
CA ILE A 43 -8.57 -15.31 25.91
C ILE A 43 -7.23 -15.65 26.57
N SER A 44 -6.15 -15.69 25.80
CA SER A 44 -4.81 -16.03 26.33
C SER A 44 -4.16 -14.90 27.10
N GLY A 45 -4.64 -13.65 26.93
CA GLY A 45 -3.99 -12.45 27.44
C GLY A 45 -2.70 -12.08 26.68
N SER A 46 -2.42 -12.70 25.51
CA SER A 46 -1.22 -12.45 24.71
C SER A 46 -1.37 -11.16 23.91
N LEU A 47 -0.46 -10.22 24.18
CA LEU A 47 -0.40 -8.97 23.44
C LEU A 47 0.17 -9.16 22.03
N ALA A 48 1.05 -10.16 21.84
CA ALA A 48 1.61 -10.48 20.53
C ALA A 48 0.51 -10.98 19.56
N LEU A 49 -0.40 -11.85 19.99
CA LEU A 49 -1.54 -12.29 19.17
C LEU A 49 -2.51 -11.15 18.88
N ILE A 50 -2.78 -10.26 19.85
CA ILE A 50 -3.64 -9.08 19.64
C ILE A 50 -3.00 -8.11 18.66
N ALA A 51 -1.67 -7.94 18.72
CA ALA A 51 -0.93 -7.09 17.80
C ALA A 51 -1.01 -7.60 16.35
N ASP A 52 -0.81 -8.90 16.16
CA ASP A 52 -0.88 -9.55 14.86
C ASP A 52 -2.31 -9.50 14.28
N ALA A 53 -3.33 -9.86 15.08
CA ALA A 53 -4.73 -9.70 14.69
C ALA A 53 -5.11 -8.25 14.35
N GLY A 54 -4.59 -7.26 15.08
CA GLY A 54 -4.79 -5.84 14.79
C GLY A 54 -4.18 -5.42 13.44
N HIS A 55 -2.99 -5.92 13.11
CA HIS A 55 -2.37 -5.73 11.81
C HIS A 55 -3.22 -6.33 10.68
N MET A 56 -3.60 -7.60 10.81
CA MET A 56 -4.47 -8.28 9.84
C MET A 56 -5.81 -7.58 9.65
N LEU A 57 -6.42 -7.05 10.72
CA LEU A 57 -7.68 -6.30 10.66
C LEU A 57 -7.54 -5.03 9.83
N THR A 58 -6.45 -4.29 10.01
CA THR A 58 -6.21 -3.07 9.23
C THR A 58 -5.94 -3.38 7.76
N ASP A 59 -5.24 -4.46 7.45
CA ASP A 59 -4.99 -4.87 6.07
C ASP A 59 -6.27 -5.34 5.38
N PHE A 60 -7.12 -6.08 6.08
CA PHE A 60 -8.45 -6.42 5.59
C PHE A 60 -9.30 -5.17 5.35
N GLY A 61 -9.27 -4.21 6.29
CA GLY A 61 -9.90 -2.91 6.15
C GLY A 61 -9.38 -2.13 4.94
N ALA A 62 -8.06 -2.13 4.71
CA ALA A 62 -7.43 -1.51 3.54
C ALA A 62 -7.90 -2.14 2.23
N MET A 63 -8.04 -3.46 2.16
CA MET A 63 -8.57 -4.14 0.97
C MET A 63 -10.02 -3.75 0.68
N ILE A 64 -10.88 -3.66 1.69
CA ILE A 64 -12.27 -3.19 1.53
C ILE A 64 -12.31 -1.73 1.06
N LEU A 65 -11.49 -0.87 1.67
CA LEU A 65 -11.39 0.54 1.29
C LEU A 65 -10.86 0.71 -0.13
N ALA A 66 -9.84 -0.06 -0.52
CA ALA A 66 -9.31 -0.07 -1.88
C ALA A 66 -10.37 -0.54 -2.89
N TRP A 67 -11.09 -1.63 -2.59
CA TRP A 67 -12.18 -2.11 -3.45
C TRP A 67 -13.29 -1.07 -3.61
N THR A 68 -13.72 -0.42 -2.52
CA THR A 68 -14.72 0.66 -2.58
C THR A 68 -14.21 1.87 -3.35
N ALA A 69 -12.92 2.23 -3.18
CA ALA A 69 -12.28 3.31 -3.91
C ALA A 69 -12.24 3.02 -5.42
N PHE A 70 -11.85 1.81 -5.84
CA PHE A 70 -11.89 1.40 -7.25
C PHE A 70 -13.31 1.45 -7.83
N ARG A 71 -14.30 1.03 -7.04
CA ARG A 71 -15.71 1.09 -7.47
C ARG A 71 -16.20 2.53 -7.60
N LEU A 72 -15.74 3.41 -6.74
CA LEU A 72 -16.06 4.83 -6.76
C LEU A 72 -15.33 5.56 -7.89
N ALA A 73 -14.07 5.24 -8.15
CA ALA A 73 -13.27 5.82 -9.23
C ALA A 73 -13.83 5.52 -10.64
N ARG A 74 -14.63 4.44 -10.78
CA ARG A 74 -15.36 4.14 -12.03
C ARG A 74 -16.55 5.08 -12.27
N ARG A 75 -16.98 5.86 -11.28
CA ARG A 75 -18.05 6.86 -11.47
C ARG A 75 -17.45 8.04 -12.25
N PRO A 76 -18.17 8.53 -13.26
CA PRO A 76 -17.72 9.72 -13.99
C PRO A 76 -17.60 10.92 -13.04
N ALA A 77 -16.69 11.82 -13.38
CA ALA A 77 -16.59 13.10 -12.70
C ALA A 77 -17.94 13.82 -12.73
N ASP A 78 -18.31 14.45 -11.62
CA ASP A 78 -19.53 15.25 -11.49
C ASP A 78 -19.18 16.74 -11.38
N TRP A 79 -20.18 17.59 -11.41
CA TRP A 79 -19.99 19.05 -11.34
C TRP A 79 -19.36 19.52 -10.01
N LYS A 80 -19.45 18.73 -8.93
CA LYS A 80 -18.80 19.01 -7.63
C LYS A 80 -17.40 18.45 -7.56
N ARG A 81 -17.12 17.36 -8.29
CA ARG A 81 -15.84 16.63 -8.29
C ARG A 81 -15.35 16.48 -9.71
N THR A 82 -14.76 17.55 -10.23
CA THR A 82 -14.32 17.64 -11.61
C THR A 82 -13.18 16.66 -11.95
N TYR A 83 -12.40 16.24 -10.95
CA TYR A 83 -11.38 15.18 -11.07
C TYR A 83 -11.90 13.79 -10.66
N GLY A 84 -13.21 13.64 -10.40
CA GLY A 84 -13.80 12.39 -9.96
C GLY A 84 -13.48 12.03 -8.50
N PHE A 85 -13.36 10.73 -8.25
CA PHE A 85 -13.16 10.18 -6.91
C PHE A 85 -11.74 9.58 -6.71
N ASP A 86 -10.79 9.90 -7.56
CA ASP A 86 -9.46 9.29 -7.57
C ASP A 86 -8.73 9.48 -6.21
N ARG A 87 -8.83 10.67 -5.61
CA ARG A 87 -8.24 10.95 -4.28
C ARG A 87 -8.86 10.14 -3.13
N PHE A 88 -10.01 9.48 -3.36
CA PHE A 88 -10.61 8.65 -2.31
C PHE A 88 -9.72 7.44 -1.95
N SER A 89 -9.01 6.89 -2.92
CA SER A 89 -8.05 5.80 -2.68
C SER A 89 -6.88 6.25 -1.78
N VAL A 90 -6.38 7.46 -1.98
CA VAL A 90 -5.31 8.05 -1.17
C VAL A 90 -5.81 8.37 0.24
N LEU A 91 -7.01 8.92 0.36
CA LEU A 91 -7.63 9.17 1.67
C LEU A 91 -7.87 7.86 2.44
N ALA A 92 -8.31 6.81 1.76
CA ALA A 92 -8.49 5.49 2.34
C ALA A 92 -7.15 4.92 2.86
N ALA A 93 -6.08 5.03 2.08
CA ALA A 93 -4.73 4.62 2.49
C ALA A 93 -4.23 5.43 3.70
N PHE A 94 -4.47 6.74 3.72
CA PHE A 94 -4.12 7.61 4.84
C PHE A 94 -4.84 7.20 6.14
N VAL A 95 -6.15 7.00 6.08
CA VAL A 95 -6.96 6.60 7.25
C VAL A 95 -6.52 5.22 7.76
N ASN A 96 -6.27 4.28 6.86
CA ASN A 96 -5.78 2.94 7.23
C ASN A 96 -4.39 3.00 7.87
N GLY A 97 -3.45 3.73 7.28
CA GLY A 97 -2.12 3.94 7.84
C GLY A 97 -2.17 4.61 9.21
N LEU A 98 -3.06 5.59 9.40
CA LEU A 98 -3.26 6.25 10.69
C LEU A 98 -3.82 5.29 11.74
N ALA A 99 -4.77 4.43 11.37
CA ALA A 99 -5.32 3.40 12.27
C ALA A 99 -4.22 2.42 12.72
N LEU A 100 -3.40 1.91 11.78
CA LEU A 100 -2.23 1.08 12.07
C LEU A 100 -1.24 1.78 13.01
N PHE A 101 -0.94 3.03 12.75
CA PHE A 101 -0.03 3.84 13.55
C PHE A 101 -0.52 3.95 15.00
N LEU A 102 -1.81 4.24 15.20
CA LEU A 102 -2.41 4.35 16.52
C LEU A 102 -2.46 3.00 17.25
N ILE A 103 -2.75 1.90 16.55
CA ILE A 103 -2.72 0.55 17.13
C ILE A 103 -1.30 0.20 17.57
N ALA A 104 -0.28 0.46 16.76
CA ALA A 104 1.11 0.18 17.10
C ALA A 104 1.59 0.98 18.32
N ILE A 105 1.20 2.25 18.43
CA ILE A 105 1.47 3.08 19.63
C ILE A 105 0.78 2.48 20.84
N TRP A 106 -0.51 2.12 20.75
CA TRP A 106 -1.26 1.52 21.84
C TRP A 106 -0.63 0.21 22.33
N ILE A 107 -0.23 -0.67 21.39
CA ILE A 107 0.46 -1.94 21.72
C ILE A 107 1.78 -1.65 22.44
N THR A 108 2.57 -0.68 21.97
CA THR A 108 3.84 -0.33 22.59
C THR A 108 3.63 0.20 24.01
N TRP A 109 2.61 1.04 24.21
CA TRP A 109 2.24 1.55 25.52
C TRP A 109 1.80 0.44 26.49
N GLU A 110 0.91 -0.43 26.04
CA GLU A 110 0.42 -1.59 26.80
C GLU A 110 1.57 -2.55 27.16
N ALA A 111 2.45 -2.83 26.20
CA ALA A 111 3.62 -3.68 26.42
C ALA A 111 4.56 -3.10 27.47
N TRP A 112 4.76 -1.78 27.46
CA TRP A 112 5.56 -1.10 28.49
C TRP A 112 4.96 -1.30 29.90
N GLY A 113 3.65 -1.15 30.04
CA GLY A 113 2.93 -1.43 31.29
C GLY A 113 3.13 -2.88 31.77
N ARG A 114 3.02 -3.84 30.86
CA ARG A 114 3.18 -5.28 31.16
C ARG A 114 4.62 -5.70 31.47
N LEU A 115 5.61 -4.95 31.08
CA LEU A 115 6.99 -5.18 31.50
C LEU A 115 7.21 -4.79 32.97
N SER A 116 6.49 -3.79 33.46
CA SER A 116 6.56 -3.32 34.85
C SER A 116 5.65 -4.14 35.77
N ASP A 117 4.46 -4.55 35.27
CA ASP A 117 3.49 -5.37 35.99
C ASP A 117 3.03 -6.53 35.04
N PRO A 118 3.75 -7.66 35.07
CA PRO A 118 3.52 -8.75 34.13
C PRO A 118 2.13 -9.37 34.26
N ALA A 119 1.32 -9.24 33.23
CA ALA A 119 0.02 -9.89 33.15
C ALA A 119 0.15 -11.41 32.94
N PRO A 120 -0.76 -12.21 33.51
CA PRO A 120 -0.76 -13.65 33.26
C PRO A 120 -1.11 -13.95 31.79
N VAL A 121 -0.29 -14.77 31.13
CA VAL A 121 -0.51 -15.22 29.77
C VAL A 121 -0.72 -16.74 29.76
N MET A 122 -1.82 -17.19 29.15
CA MET A 122 -2.11 -18.61 29.01
C MET A 122 -1.30 -19.21 27.85
N GLY A 123 -0.05 -19.57 28.11
CA GLY A 123 0.89 -20.07 27.09
C GLY A 123 0.36 -21.22 26.24
N LYS A 124 -0.45 -22.16 26.83
CA LYS A 124 -1.06 -23.28 26.07
C LYS A 124 -2.06 -22.79 25.02
N VAL A 125 -2.93 -21.82 25.37
CA VAL A 125 -3.90 -21.24 24.42
C VAL A 125 -3.16 -20.49 23.32
N MET A 126 -2.21 -19.64 23.71
CA MET A 126 -1.33 -18.91 22.79
C MET A 126 -0.62 -19.87 21.81
N MET A 127 -0.09 -20.97 22.30
CA MET A 127 0.59 -21.98 21.48
C MET A 127 -0.32 -22.58 20.40
N TRP A 128 -1.55 -22.97 20.77
CA TRP A 128 -2.48 -23.57 19.81
C TRP A 128 -2.95 -22.55 18.76
N VAL A 129 -3.16 -21.31 19.14
CA VAL A 129 -3.54 -20.24 18.21
C VAL A 129 -2.38 -19.94 17.27
N ALA A 130 -1.16 -19.78 17.79
CA ALA A 130 0.04 -19.53 16.98
C ALA A 130 0.35 -20.69 16.01
N LEU A 131 0.15 -21.95 16.47
CA LEU A 131 0.31 -23.13 15.62
C LEU A 131 -0.75 -23.16 14.49
N ALA A 132 -2.00 -22.85 14.81
CA ALA A 132 -3.05 -22.74 13.81
C ALA A 132 -2.73 -21.64 12.78
N GLY A 133 -2.23 -20.48 13.22
CA GLY A 133 -1.76 -19.40 12.36
C GLY A 133 -0.65 -19.82 11.42
N LEU A 134 0.36 -20.48 11.95
CA LEU A 134 1.46 -21.01 11.17
C LEU A 134 0.96 -21.96 10.06
N VAL A 135 0.04 -22.87 10.38
CA VAL A 135 -0.54 -23.82 9.41
C VAL A 135 -1.36 -23.08 8.34
N VAL A 136 -2.19 -22.12 8.73
CA VAL A 136 -3.01 -21.33 7.80
C VAL A 136 -2.09 -20.52 6.88
N ASN A 137 -1.10 -19.83 7.43
CA ASN A 137 -0.18 -18.98 6.66
C ASN A 137 0.72 -19.80 5.71
N ILE A 138 1.16 -21.00 6.11
CA ILE A 138 1.82 -21.95 5.19
C ILE A 138 0.87 -22.38 4.07
N GLY A 139 -0.38 -22.67 4.39
CA GLY A 139 -1.40 -23.03 3.40
C GLY A 139 -1.64 -21.91 2.39
N VAL A 140 -1.80 -20.67 2.86
CA VAL A 140 -1.96 -19.48 2.03
C VAL A 140 -0.72 -19.25 1.17
N PHE A 141 0.49 -19.37 1.74
CA PHE A 141 1.74 -19.27 1.00
C PHE A 141 1.82 -20.27 -0.16
N ILE A 142 1.47 -21.53 0.11
CA ILE A 142 1.44 -22.58 -0.94
C ILE A 142 0.39 -22.28 -2.01
N ILE A 143 -0.80 -21.80 -1.63
CA ILE A 143 -1.87 -21.42 -2.58
C ILE A 143 -1.40 -20.30 -3.52
N LEU A 144 -0.75 -19.27 -2.95
CA LEU A 144 -0.28 -18.13 -3.71
C LEU A 144 0.92 -18.45 -4.62
N THR A 145 1.83 -19.31 -4.18
CA THR A 145 3.07 -19.61 -4.94
C THR A 145 2.88 -20.68 -6.01
N ARG A 146 1.90 -21.60 -5.88
CA ARG A 146 1.67 -22.65 -6.87
C ARG A 146 1.15 -22.12 -8.19
N GLY A 147 1.96 -22.19 -9.24
CA GLY A 147 1.56 -21.91 -10.64
C GLY A 147 1.24 -20.43 -10.91
N SER A 148 1.79 -19.54 -10.11
CA SER A 148 1.70 -18.11 -10.34
C SER A 148 2.90 -17.69 -11.18
N GLY A 149 2.65 -17.19 -12.40
CA GLY A 149 3.65 -16.47 -13.17
C GLY A 149 4.09 -15.17 -12.45
N ASP A 150 5.02 -14.43 -13.03
CA ASP A 150 5.56 -13.16 -12.51
C ASP A 150 4.46 -12.06 -12.42
N ASN A 151 3.57 -12.18 -11.43
CA ASN A 151 2.52 -11.22 -11.17
C ASN A 151 2.87 -10.42 -9.90
N LEU A 152 3.04 -9.10 -10.05
CA LEU A 152 3.39 -8.17 -8.97
C LEU A 152 2.43 -8.25 -7.78
N ASN A 153 1.13 -8.41 -8.03
CA ASN A 153 0.12 -8.51 -6.96
C ASN A 153 0.30 -9.78 -6.13
N ILE A 154 0.63 -10.90 -6.78
CA ILE A 154 0.91 -12.15 -6.07
C ILE A 154 2.21 -12.03 -5.28
N ARG A 155 3.23 -11.42 -5.84
CA ARG A 155 4.50 -11.18 -5.15
C ARG A 155 4.32 -10.31 -3.89
N ALA A 156 3.49 -9.26 -3.98
CA ALA A 156 3.15 -8.44 -2.82
C ALA A 156 2.40 -9.25 -1.75
N ALA A 157 1.40 -10.05 -2.15
CA ALA A 157 0.66 -10.92 -1.24
C ALA A 157 1.55 -11.99 -0.58
N VAL A 158 2.50 -12.56 -1.30
CA VAL A 158 3.48 -13.53 -0.75
C VAL A 158 4.38 -12.87 0.29
N LEU A 159 4.87 -11.65 0.04
CA LEU A 159 5.69 -10.91 1.01
C LEU A 159 4.92 -10.60 2.29
N HIS A 160 3.64 -10.26 2.16
CA HIS A 160 2.74 -10.07 3.30
C HIS A 160 2.61 -11.35 4.14
N VAL A 161 2.29 -12.47 3.50
CA VAL A 161 2.16 -13.77 4.18
C VAL A 161 3.47 -14.23 4.85
N ILE A 162 4.63 -13.87 4.30
CA ILE A 162 5.92 -14.12 4.96
C ILE A 162 6.02 -13.31 6.28
N GLY A 163 5.53 -12.08 6.30
CA GLY A 163 5.43 -11.28 7.53
C GLY A 163 4.58 -11.97 8.60
N ASP A 164 3.38 -12.44 8.23
CA ASP A 164 2.46 -13.16 9.12
C ASP A 164 3.06 -14.50 9.61
N LEU A 165 3.81 -15.21 8.75
CA LEU A 165 4.56 -16.40 9.13
C LEU A 165 5.59 -16.10 10.22
N LEU A 166 6.35 -15.00 10.10
CA LEU A 166 7.33 -14.59 11.10
C LEU A 166 6.66 -14.21 12.42
N GLY A 167 5.50 -13.54 12.38
CA GLY A 167 4.68 -13.23 13.55
C GLY A 167 4.21 -14.49 14.27
N SER A 168 3.64 -15.46 13.53
CA SER A 168 3.18 -16.73 14.06
C SER A 168 4.33 -17.55 14.68
N VAL A 169 5.51 -17.58 14.05
CA VAL A 169 6.72 -18.25 14.60
C VAL A 169 7.17 -17.55 15.89
N ALA A 170 7.19 -16.23 15.94
CA ALA A 170 7.56 -15.48 17.13
C ALA A 170 6.59 -15.77 18.29
N ALA A 171 5.27 -15.76 18.04
CA ALA A 171 4.25 -16.10 19.01
C ALA A 171 4.37 -17.56 19.51
N LEU A 172 4.71 -18.47 18.61
CA LEU A 172 4.95 -19.88 18.98
C LEU A 172 6.17 -20.01 19.90
N ILE A 173 7.28 -19.36 19.59
CA ILE A 173 8.48 -19.35 20.44
C ILE A 173 8.15 -18.74 21.81
N ALA A 174 7.44 -17.61 21.86
CA ALA A 174 7.04 -16.98 23.11
C ALA A 174 6.17 -17.93 23.95
N SER A 175 5.19 -18.60 23.34
CA SER A 175 4.32 -19.54 24.03
C SER A 175 5.09 -20.71 24.64
N ILE A 176 6.07 -21.26 23.91
CA ILE A 176 6.95 -22.33 24.40
C ILE A 176 7.76 -21.84 25.61
N VAL A 177 8.37 -20.65 25.53
CA VAL A 177 9.11 -20.07 26.66
C VAL A 177 8.21 -19.92 27.87
N ILE A 178 7.00 -19.37 27.70
CA ILE A 178 6.04 -19.18 28.80
C ILE A 178 5.64 -20.52 29.43
N ILE A 179 5.38 -21.56 28.62
CA ILE A 179 4.96 -22.89 29.12
C ILE A 179 6.06 -23.56 29.96
N TYR A 180 7.32 -23.47 29.53
CA TYR A 180 8.41 -24.17 30.20
C TYR A 180 9.05 -23.37 31.34
N THR A 181 9.08 -22.04 31.23
CA THR A 181 9.79 -21.18 32.21
C THR A 181 8.85 -20.36 33.10
N GLY A 182 7.59 -20.22 32.72
CA GLY A 182 6.66 -19.27 33.34
C GLY A 182 7.01 -17.80 33.08
N TRP A 183 8.02 -17.49 32.24
CA TRP A 183 8.48 -16.13 32.00
C TRP A 183 7.59 -15.40 30.98
N THR A 184 6.56 -14.72 31.49
CA THR A 184 5.57 -13.97 30.69
C THR A 184 6.09 -12.70 30.02
N PRO A 185 7.16 -11.99 30.48
CA PRO A 185 7.66 -10.79 29.82
C PRO A 185 8.12 -10.98 28.36
N ILE A 186 8.33 -12.22 27.93
CA ILE A 186 8.67 -12.50 26.51
C ILE A 186 7.56 -12.05 25.54
N ASP A 187 6.27 -12.15 25.94
CA ASP A 187 5.14 -11.73 25.11
C ASP A 187 5.15 -10.20 24.83
N PRO A 188 5.18 -9.30 25.83
CA PRO A 188 5.30 -7.87 25.56
C PRO A 188 6.60 -7.48 24.85
N ILE A 189 7.72 -8.17 25.08
CA ILE A 189 8.98 -7.88 24.36
C ILE A 189 8.81 -8.14 22.86
N LEU A 190 8.25 -9.30 22.49
CA LEU A 190 8.00 -9.60 21.08
C LEU A 190 6.92 -8.70 20.49
N SER A 191 5.90 -8.34 21.27
CA SER A 191 4.86 -7.38 20.86
C SER A 191 5.43 -6.01 20.51
N VAL A 192 6.37 -5.49 21.30
CA VAL A 192 7.09 -4.23 20.97
C VAL A 192 7.88 -4.37 19.68
N PHE A 193 8.57 -5.50 19.49
CA PHE A 193 9.34 -5.72 18.27
C PHE A 193 8.45 -5.71 17.02
N VAL A 194 7.33 -6.43 17.05
CA VAL A 194 6.33 -6.44 15.96
C VAL A 194 5.72 -5.05 15.78
N ALA A 195 5.32 -4.39 16.88
CA ALA A 195 4.75 -3.04 16.84
C ALA A 195 5.69 -2.01 16.21
N LEU A 196 6.99 -2.10 16.45
CA LEU A 196 7.98 -1.20 15.82
C LEU A 196 8.09 -1.40 14.30
N ILE A 197 8.01 -2.65 13.83
CA ILE A 197 7.96 -2.96 12.39
C ILE A 197 6.70 -2.36 11.77
N ILE A 198 5.55 -2.59 12.40
CA ILE A 198 4.25 -2.05 11.95
C ILE A 198 4.28 -0.51 11.97
N LEU A 199 4.81 0.10 13.02
CA LEU A 199 4.91 1.55 13.17
C LEU A 199 5.72 2.18 12.04
N ARG A 200 6.84 1.56 11.67
CA ARG A 200 7.66 2.04 10.54
C ARG A 200 6.90 1.96 9.20
N ALA A 201 6.20 0.85 8.95
CA ALA A 201 5.40 0.68 7.74
C ALA A 201 4.24 1.67 7.69
N ALA A 202 3.49 1.81 8.78
CA ALA A 202 2.37 2.73 8.92
C ALA A 202 2.81 4.19 8.72
N TRP A 203 3.95 4.59 9.29
CA TRP A 203 4.53 5.93 9.10
C TRP A 203 4.79 6.25 7.63
N SER A 204 5.35 5.29 6.86
CA SER A 204 5.58 5.49 5.42
C SER A 204 4.25 5.74 4.70
N VAL A 205 3.23 4.90 4.96
CA VAL A 205 1.91 5.04 4.31
C VAL A 205 1.26 6.38 4.67
N VAL A 206 1.29 6.77 5.95
CA VAL A 206 0.71 8.05 6.40
C VAL A 206 1.43 9.23 5.75
N ARG A 207 2.77 9.22 5.77
CA ARG A 207 3.58 10.29 5.19
C ARG A 207 3.33 10.44 3.69
N ASP A 208 3.38 9.33 2.95
CA ASP A 208 3.26 9.35 1.49
C ASP A 208 1.83 9.73 1.05
N SER A 209 0.82 9.21 1.75
CA SER A 209 -0.58 9.60 1.51
C SER A 209 -0.84 11.06 1.88
N ALA A 210 -0.31 11.54 3.02
CA ALA A 210 -0.41 12.94 3.42
C ALA A 210 0.24 13.86 2.39
N HIS A 211 1.42 13.50 1.87
CA HIS A 211 2.11 14.24 0.83
C HIS A 211 1.23 14.45 -0.42
N ILE A 212 0.56 13.38 -0.89
CA ILE A 212 -0.36 13.47 -2.03
C ILE A 212 -1.61 14.31 -1.69
N LEU A 213 -2.19 14.14 -0.49
CA LEU A 213 -3.37 14.90 -0.07
C LEU A 213 -3.08 16.40 0.06
N LEU A 214 -1.86 16.75 0.44
CA LEU A 214 -1.35 18.14 0.53
C LEU A 214 -0.82 18.67 -0.81
N GLU A 215 -1.15 18.01 -1.93
CA GLU A 215 -0.74 18.44 -3.27
C GLU A 215 0.78 18.45 -3.47
N GLY A 216 1.48 17.53 -2.79
CA GLY A 216 2.92 17.37 -2.92
C GLY A 216 3.34 16.99 -4.34
N ALA A 217 4.55 17.39 -4.70
CA ALA A 217 5.15 17.09 -6.00
C ALA A 217 5.29 15.58 -6.21
N PRO A 218 5.23 15.08 -7.46
CA PRO A 218 5.47 13.67 -7.76
C PRO A 218 6.82 13.20 -7.23
N THR A 219 6.90 11.93 -6.83
CA THR A 219 8.15 11.36 -6.31
C THR A 219 9.29 11.50 -7.31
N GLY A 220 10.40 12.04 -6.86
CA GLY A 220 11.59 12.28 -7.72
C GLY A 220 11.48 13.52 -8.62
N PHE A 221 10.42 14.31 -8.52
CA PHE A 221 10.27 15.54 -9.26
C PHE A 221 11.02 16.68 -8.55
N ASP A 222 12.02 17.23 -9.24
CA ASP A 222 12.71 18.46 -8.84
C ASP A 222 12.34 19.57 -9.84
N ARG A 223 11.63 20.59 -9.36
CA ARG A 223 11.09 21.66 -10.19
C ARG A 223 12.20 22.40 -10.96
N ASP A 224 13.30 22.70 -10.31
CA ASP A 224 14.35 23.55 -10.88
C ASP A 224 15.12 22.76 -11.96
N THR A 225 15.41 21.49 -11.71
CA THR A 225 15.99 20.56 -12.69
C THR A 225 15.08 20.39 -13.90
N VAL A 226 13.77 20.15 -13.69
CA VAL A 226 12.81 19.95 -14.79
C VAL A 226 12.63 21.24 -15.60
N THR A 227 12.61 22.39 -14.93
CA THR A 227 12.56 23.71 -15.61
C THR A 227 13.75 23.90 -16.54
N GLN A 228 14.96 23.61 -16.07
CA GLN A 228 16.17 23.72 -16.87
C GLN A 228 16.15 22.74 -18.04
N GLN A 229 15.79 21.48 -17.80
CA GLN A 229 15.68 20.48 -18.86
C GLN A 229 14.66 20.88 -19.94
N LEU A 230 13.51 21.46 -19.58
CA LEU A 230 12.52 21.97 -20.53
C LEU A 230 13.11 23.05 -21.44
N GLN A 231 13.89 23.99 -20.86
CA GLN A 231 14.53 25.06 -21.62
C GLN A 231 15.63 24.53 -22.55
N ASP A 232 16.39 23.52 -22.11
CA ASP A 232 17.52 22.99 -22.85
C ASP A 232 17.09 21.99 -23.93
N GLN A 233 16.02 21.21 -23.70
CA GLN A 233 15.65 20.05 -24.53
C GLN A 233 14.44 20.29 -25.44
N VAL A 234 13.58 21.25 -25.11
CA VAL A 234 12.39 21.55 -25.94
C VAL A 234 12.62 22.80 -26.77
N PRO A 235 12.83 22.69 -28.09
CA PRO A 235 13.08 23.81 -28.96
C PRO A 235 11.95 24.85 -28.92
N GLY A 236 12.31 26.11 -28.76
CA GLY A 236 11.35 27.24 -28.70
C GLY A 236 10.88 27.60 -27.30
N VAL A 237 11.27 26.87 -26.25
CA VAL A 237 11.06 27.27 -24.85
C VAL A 237 12.10 28.32 -24.47
N ALA A 238 11.68 29.59 -24.35
CA ALA A 238 12.57 30.68 -23.93
C ALA A 238 12.64 30.78 -22.40
N LYS A 239 11.50 30.62 -21.70
CA LYS A 239 11.43 30.68 -20.24
C LYS A 239 10.24 29.90 -19.73
N VAL A 240 10.45 29.20 -18.58
CA VAL A 240 9.39 28.55 -17.80
C VAL A 240 9.19 29.35 -16.52
N GLY A 241 7.93 29.70 -16.20
CA GLY A 241 7.52 30.39 -14.99
C GLY A 241 6.40 29.61 -14.26
N HIS A 242 6.14 29.99 -13.01
CA HIS A 242 5.04 29.48 -12.17
C HIS A 242 4.75 27.98 -12.34
N PHE A 243 5.82 27.17 -12.31
CA PHE A 243 5.72 25.74 -12.50
C PHE A 243 5.29 25.04 -11.21
N HIS A 244 4.07 24.48 -11.23
CA HIS A 244 3.54 23.63 -10.17
C HIS A 244 3.27 22.25 -10.72
N ALA A 245 3.69 21.22 -9.98
CA ALA A 245 3.36 19.82 -10.25
C ALA A 245 2.91 19.16 -8.96
N TRP A 246 1.85 18.35 -9.03
CA TRP A 246 1.31 17.63 -7.88
C TRP A 246 0.75 16.28 -8.28
N SER A 247 0.58 15.39 -7.31
CA SER A 247 -0.03 14.08 -7.51
C SER A 247 -1.52 14.09 -7.10
N ILE A 248 -2.38 13.50 -7.93
CA ILE A 248 -3.76 13.19 -7.58
C ILE A 248 -3.82 11.81 -6.92
N THR A 249 -3.07 10.84 -7.46
CA THR A 249 -2.79 9.51 -6.91
C THR A 249 -1.31 9.21 -7.11
N GLN A 250 -0.82 8.06 -6.64
CA GLN A 250 0.58 7.65 -6.89
C GLN A 250 0.90 7.53 -8.38
N GLU A 251 -0.09 7.21 -9.21
CA GLU A 251 0.08 6.95 -10.65
C GLU A 251 -0.35 8.14 -11.53
N ARG A 252 -1.06 9.12 -10.96
CA ARG A 252 -1.62 10.24 -11.73
C ARG A 252 -1.11 11.57 -11.22
N SER A 253 -0.19 12.15 -12.00
CA SER A 253 0.40 13.46 -11.74
C SER A 253 -0.15 14.52 -12.69
N MET A 254 -0.17 15.76 -12.23
CA MET A 254 -0.64 16.92 -12.95
C MET A 254 0.38 18.06 -12.85
N ALA A 255 0.36 18.96 -13.82
CA ALA A 255 1.17 20.17 -13.77
C ALA A 255 0.47 21.39 -14.39
N THR A 256 0.85 22.55 -13.88
CA THR A 256 0.56 23.84 -14.49
C THR A 256 1.86 24.63 -14.61
N LEU A 257 2.05 25.32 -15.73
CA LEU A 257 3.21 26.17 -15.93
C LEU A 257 2.90 27.34 -16.88
N GLU A 258 3.62 28.42 -16.68
CA GLU A 258 3.70 29.53 -17.62
C GLU A 258 4.88 29.32 -18.58
N LEU A 259 4.67 29.60 -19.84
CA LEU A 259 5.64 29.38 -20.89
C LEU A 259 5.83 30.66 -21.73
N THR A 260 7.04 31.20 -21.74
CA THR A 260 7.47 32.19 -22.74
C THR A 260 8.11 31.45 -23.91
N VAL A 261 7.62 31.67 -25.10
CA VAL A 261 8.04 31.00 -26.35
C VAL A 261 8.85 31.97 -27.23
N ASP A 262 9.84 31.42 -27.92
CA ASP A 262 10.56 32.18 -28.95
C ASP A 262 9.57 32.69 -30.02
N PRO A 263 9.52 33.99 -30.29
CA PRO A 263 8.58 34.57 -31.27
C PRO A 263 8.73 34.03 -32.69
N ALA A 264 9.88 33.41 -33.02
CA ALA A 264 10.12 32.81 -34.32
C ALA A 264 9.45 31.44 -34.51
N ILE A 265 8.92 30.84 -33.45
CA ILE A 265 8.36 29.47 -33.46
C ILE A 265 6.87 29.52 -33.12
N ASP A 266 6.09 28.63 -33.73
CA ASP A 266 4.67 28.53 -33.40
C ASP A 266 4.45 28.09 -31.94
N ALA A 267 3.84 28.99 -31.17
CA ALA A 267 3.61 28.78 -29.74
C ALA A 267 2.73 27.57 -29.43
N GLN A 268 1.79 27.21 -30.33
CA GLN A 268 0.94 26.04 -30.15
C GLN A 268 1.72 24.74 -30.37
N TYR A 269 2.68 24.75 -31.29
CA TYR A 269 3.61 23.64 -31.48
C TYR A 269 4.48 23.45 -30.24
N VAL A 270 5.14 24.50 -29.74
CA VAL A 270 5.99 24.40 -28.52
C VAL A 270 5.19 23.90 -27.32
N LYS A 271 3.98 24.45 -27.09
CA LYS A 271 3.08 23.99 -26.05
C LYS A 271 2.79 22.48 -26.15
N THR A 272 2.61 21.97 -27.35
CA THR A 272 2.36 20.54 -27.58
C THR A 272 3.60 19.72 -27.26
N GLN A 273 4.80 20.17 -27.68
CA GLN A 273 6.07 19.49 -27.39
C GLN A 273 6.36 19.44 -25.88
N VAL A 274 6.10 20.53 -25.14
CA VAL A 274 6.24 20.57 -23.67
C VAL A 274 5.35 19.53 -23.00
N LYS A 275 4.08 19.40 -23.45
CA LYS A 275 3.15 18.37 -22.90
C LYS A 275 3.62 16.95 -23.17
N ILE A 276 4.09 16.66 -24.39
CA ILE A 276 4.63 15.37 -24.76
C ILE A 276 5.87 15.06 -23.93
N TRP A 277 6.80 15.97 -23.83
CA TRP A 277 8.04 15.82 -23.09
C TRP A 277 7.79 15.54 -21.59
N LEU A 278 6.89 16.31 -20.94
CA LEU A 278 6.52 16.10 -19.53
C LEU A 278 5.85 14.73 -19.30
N ASN A 279 5.08 14.26 -20.26
CA ASN A 279 4.47 12.94 -20.17
C ASN A 279 5.52 11.83 -20.34
N GLU A 280 6.41 11.92 -21.32
CA GLU A 280 7.41 10.89 -21.63
C GLU A 280 8.52 10.80 -20.58
N GLN A 281 9.01 11.95 -20.09
CA GLN A 281 10.15 11.99 -19.17
C GLN A 281 9.73 11.87 -17.68
N HIS A 282 8.54 12.38 -17.33
CA HIS A 282 8.10 12.50 -15.93
C HIS A 282 6.73 11.86 -15.65
N GLY A 283 6.07 11.24 -16.65
CA GLY A 283 4.76 10.60 -16.47
C GLY A 283 3.62 11.60 -16.16
N ILE A 284 3.81 12.89 -16.46
CA ILE A 284 2.80 13.92 -16.19
C ILE A 284 1.85 14.03 -17.38
N GLY A 285 0.77 13.25 -17.36
CA GLY A 285 -0.17 13.16 -18.49
C GLY A 285 -1.15 14.32 -18.61
N HIS A 286 -1.38 15.09 -17.54
CA HIS A 286 -2.29 16.24 -17.57
C HIS A 286 -1.55 17.54 -17.26
N VAL A 287 -1.33 18.35 -18.29
CA VAL A 287 -0.56 19.58 -18.19
C VAL A 287 -1.38 20.77 -18.74
N THR A 288 -1.50 21.80 -17.93
CA THR A 288 -2.03 23.10 -18.36
C THR A 288 -0.86 24.05 -18.59
N VAL A 289 -0.78 24.61 -19.77
CA VAL A 289 0.28 25.57 -20.15
C VAL A 289 -0.38 26.90 -20.47
N GLU A 290 -0.02 27.93 -19.73
CA GLU A 290 -0.33 29.32 -20.02
C GLU A 290 0.80 29.89 -20.87
N LEU A 291 0.44 30.60 -21.96
CA LEU A 291 1.42 31.26 -22.83
C LEU A 291 1.58 32.72 -22.39
N CYS A 292 2.79 33.08 -21.96
CA CYS A 292 3.16 34.42 -21.61
C CYS A 292 3.82 35.11 -22.84
N ARG A 293 3.55 36.40 -23.01
CA ARG A 293 4.14 37.20 -24.08
C ARG A 293 5.46 37.80 -23.65
#